data_ac4475433d195f6698764aa5cb3c9082
#
_entry.id   ac4475433d195f6698764aa5cb3c9082
#
_cell.length_a   1.000
_cell.length_b   1.000
_cell.length_c   1.000
_cell.angle_alpha   90.00
_cell.angle_beta   90.00
_cell.angle_gamma   90.00
#
_symmetry.space_group_name_H-M   'P 1'
#
loop_
_entity.id
_entity.type
_entity.pdbx_description
1 polymer ?
#
loop_
_entity_poly.entity_id
_entity_poly.type
_entity_poly.pdbx_seq_one_letter_code
_entity_poly.pdbx_strand_id
1 'polypeptide(L)'
;YTPDGGVSGCWKRPERPRKQDFLFNSPFIHGSILFRRRCFEKVSGYPVMEKIARYEDYMLFMQLYAAGLQGANLQECLYQYYFDSKTRRIPVRERLDEAIVRWRGFHMLNLMPKGLPYIGKPLMLAMLPPKLIHHMHS
;
A
#
# COMPACT_ATOMS: atom_id res chain seq x y z
N TYR A 1 -7.78 -15.02 8.08
CA TYR A 1 -8.74 -15.88 8.77
C TYR A 1 -10.12 -15.68 8.16
N THR A 2 -10.88 -16.74 8.05
CA THR A 2 -12.28 -16.74 7.65
C THR A 2 -13.17 -16.48 8.88
N PRO A 3 -14.44 -16.02 8.73
CA PRO A 3 -15.35 -15.76 9.84
C PRO A 3 -15.59 -16.96 10.78
N ASP A 4 -15.39 -18.17 10.27
CA ASP A 4 -15.46 -19.46 10.97
C ASP A 4 -14.15 -19.89 11.64
N GLY A 5 -13.13 -19.00 11.68
CA GLY A 5 -11.84 -19.24 12.34
C GLY A 5 -10.82 -20.01 11.50
N GLY A 6 -11.13 -20.34 10.24
CA GLY A 6 -10.20 -21.00 9.33
C GLY A 6 -9.10 -20.07 8.80
N VAL A 7 -7.97 -20.63 8.40
CA VAL A 7 -6.89 -19.91 7.72
C VAL A 7 -7.14 -19.96 6.22
N SER A 8 -7.37 -18.78 5.60
CA SER A 8 -7.64 -18.70 4.15
C SER A 8 -6.37 -18.79 3.28
N GLY A 9 -5.20 -18.56 3.86
CA GLY A 9 -3.91 -18.64 3.15
C GLY A 9 -2.80 -17.86 3.83
N CYS A 10 -1.61 -17.97 3.24
CA CYS A 10 -0.43 -17.22 3.64
C CYS A 10 0.03 -16.34 2.46
N TRP A 11 0.03 -15.03 2.67
CA TRP A 11 0.48 -14.09 1.66
C TRP A 11 1.91 -13.64 1.93
N LYS A 12 2.81 -13.98 1.01
CA LYS A 12 4.20 -13.54 1.06
C LYS A 12 4.39 -12.33 0.16
N ARG A 13 5.06 -11.32 0.69
CA ARG A 13 5.52 -10.17 -0.10
C ARG A 13 6.91 -10.47 -0.66
N PRO A 14 7.39 -9.74 -1.69
CA PRO A 14 8.75 -9.92 -2.20
C PRO A 14 9.77 -9.85 -1.06
N GLU A 15 10.70 -10.79 -0.98
CA GLU A 15 11.72 -10.84 0.09
C GLU A 15 12.53 -9.55 0.16
N ARG A 16 12.95 -9.03 -0.99
CA ARG A 16 13.70 -7.77 -1.12
C ARG A 16 12.99 -6.86 -2.12
N PRO A 17 12.00 -6.09 -1.66
CA PRO A 17 11.24 -5.21 -2.54
C PRO A 17 12.13 -4.18 -3.23
N ARG A 18 11.81 -3.91 -4.48
CA ARG A 18 12.43 -2.86 -5.30
C ARG A 18 11.48 -1.68 -5.43
N LYS A 19 11.98 -0.54 -5.92
CA LYS A 19 11.15 0.64 -6.17
C LYS A 19 9.93 0.34 -7.06
N GLN A 20 10.09 -0.54 -8.05
CA GLN A 20 9.03 -0.92 -8.99
C GLN A 20 7.87 -1.68 -8.32
N ASP A 21 8.13 -2.36 -7.22
CA ASP A 21 7.08 -3.13 -6.52
C ASP A 21 6.03 -2.21 -5.89
N PHE A 22 6.39 -0.95 -5.63
CA PHE A 22 5.45 0.08 -5.19
C PHE A 22 4.41 0.45 -6.25
N LEU A 23 4.64 0.19 -7.53
CA LEU A 23 3.65 0.45 -8.57
C LEU A 23 2.33 -0.31 -8.33
N PHE A 24 2.43 -1.53 -7.86
CA PHE A 24 1.25 -2.39 -7.65
C PHE A 24 0.52 -2.05 -6.34
N ASN A 25 1.26 -2.04 -5.25
CA ASN A 25 0.74 -1.74 -3.91
C ASN A 25 1.90 -1.57 -2.93
N SER A 26 1.61 -1.32 -1.63
CA SER A 26 2.64 -1.39 -0.59
C SER A 26 3.29 -2.78 -0.58
N PRO A 27 4.62 -2.87 -0.76
CA PRO A 27 5.33 -4.15 -0.69
C PRO A 27 5.58 -4.61 0.75
N PHE A 28 5.05 -3.89 1.74
CA PHE A 28 5.16 -4.20 3.17
C PHE A 28 3.79 -4.27 3.81
N ILE A 29 3.68 -5.04 4.90
CA ILE A 29 2.50 -5.13 5.75
C ILE A 29 2.76 -4.28 6.99
N HIS A 30 2.14 -3.09 7.06
CA HIS A 30 2.41 -2.07 8.08
C HIS A 30 2.38 -2.61 9.52
N GLY A 31 1.38 -3.41 9.87
CA GLY A 31 1.22 -3.94 11.23
C GLY A 31 2.30 -4.94 11.69
N SER A 32 3.17 -5.41 10.78
CA SER A 32 4.22 -6.39 11.08
C SER A 32 5.65 -5.84 10.93
N ILE A 33 5.81 -4.52 10.79
CA ILE A 33 7.11 -3.92 10.47
C ILE A 33 7.92 -3.61 11.72
N LEU A 34 9.20 -3.94 11.66
CA LEU A 34 10.22 -3.48 12.58
C LEU A 34 11.13 -2.47 11.89
N PHE A 35 11.20 -1.26 12.44
CA PHE A 35 12.07 -0.20 11.95
C PHE A 35 13.34 -0.06 12.78
N ARG A 36 14.47 0.16 12.14
CA ARG A 36 15.64 0.69 12.82
C ARG A 36 15.41 2.17 13.11
N ARG A 37 15.62 2.63 14.35
CA ARG A 37 15.41 4.02 14.78
C ARG A 37 16.04 5.05 13.82
N ARG A 38 17.26 4.78 13.34
CA ARG A 38 17.97 5.64 12.39
C ARG A 38 17.23 5.88 11.05
N CYS A 39 16.23 5.06 10.71
CA CYS A 39 15.44 5.28 9.51
C CYS A 39 14.60 6.56 9.62
N PHE A 40 14.08 6.86 10.80
CA PHE A 40 13.27 8.05 11.06
C PHE A 40 14.11 9.35 11.09
N GLU A 41 15.40 9.24 11.33
CA GLU A 41 16.32 10.40 11.23
C GLU A 41 16.45 10.90 9.79
N LYS A 42 16.20 10.02 8.80
CA LYS A 42 16.27 10.37 7.38
C LYS A 42 14.96 10.89 6.78
N VAL A 43 13.82 10.64 7.39
CA VAL A 43 12.49 10.93 6.82
C VAL A 43 11.56 11.72 7.74
N SER A 44 12.04 12.20 8.88
CA SER A 44 11.26 13.00 9.86
C SER A 44 9.95 12.32 10.34
N GLY A 45 9.92 10.98 10.33
CA GLY A 45 8.76 10.21 10.80
C GLY A 45 7.65 10.03 9.76
N TYR A 46 6.45 9.76 10.25
CA TYR A 46 5.26 9.60 9.39
C TYR A 46 4.85 10.94 8.77
N PRO A 47 4.55 10.95 7.46
CA PRO A 47 4.12 12.18 6.80
C PRO A 47 2.75 12.62 7.33
N VAL A 48 2.69 13.81 7.91
CA VAL A 48 1.42 14.43 8.27
C VAL A 48 0.84 15.05 7.02
N MET A 49 -0.19 14.44 6.47
CA MET A 49 -0.92 14.93 5.31
C MET A 49 -2.33 15.35 5.76
N GLU A 50 -2.52 16.63 6.07
CA GLU A 50 -3.72 17.17 6.72
C GLU A 50 -5.06 16.77 6.07
N LYS A 51 -5.05 16.45 4.79
CA LYS A 51 -6.25 16.11 4.02
C LYS A 51 -6.35 14.65 3.61
N ILE A 52 -5.35 13.83 3.90
CA ILE A 52 -5.26 12.43 3.51
C ILE A 52 -5.24 11.58 4.77
N ALA A 53 -6.37 10.98 5.11
CA ALA A 53 -6.54 10.21 6.34
C ALA A 53 -6.03 8.76 6.26
N ARG A 54 -5.52 8.35 5.11
CA ARG A 54 -5.04 6.99 4.84
C ARG A 54 -3.87 6.99 3.89
N TYR A 55 -3.17 5.84 3.81
CA TYR A 55 -1.98 5.66 2.98
C TYR A 55 -0.72 6.39 3.50
N GLU A 56 -0.73 6.84 4.76
CA GLU A 56 0.43 7.42 5.43
C GLU A 56 1.60 6.41 5.52
N ASP A 57 1.29 5.14 5.74
CA ASP A 57 2.25 4.04 5.73
C ASP A 57 2.87 3.83 4.35
N TYR A 58 2.05 3.83 3.31
CA TYR A 58 2.51 3.67 1.95
C TYR A 58 3.42 4.84 1.52
N MET A 59 3.06 6.06 1.90
CA MET A 59 3.89 7.24 1.64
C MET A 59 5.22 7.16 2.42
N LEU A 60 5.18 6.76 3.70
CA LEU A 60 6.39 6.58 4.52
C LEU A 60 7.36 5.62 3.86
N PHE A 61 6.89 4.45 3.38
CA PHE A 61 7.77 3.48 2.73
C PHE A 61 8.38 4.02 1.45
N MET A 62 7.64 4.78 0.66
CA MET A 62 8.18 5.44 -0.53
C MET A 62 9.22 6.50 -0.18
N GLN A 63 9.02 7.28 0.90
CA GLN A 63 10.01 8.25 1.41
C GLN A 63 11.30 7.55 1.86
N LEU A 64 11.20 6.43 2.58
CA LEU A 64 12.36 5.65 3.01
C LEU A 64 13.17 5.14 1.81
N TYR A 65 12.49 4.65 0.77
CA TYR A 65 13.15 4.19 -0.46
C TYR A 65 13.73 5.34 -1.28
N ALA A 66 13.08 6.50 -1.29
CA ALA A 66 13.63 7.72 -1.91
C ALA A 66 14.89 8.19 -1.19
N ALA A 67 14.95 8.04 0.14
CA ALA A 67 16.12 8.34 0.96
C ALA A 67 17.23 7.26 0.87
N GLY A 68 17.10 6.27 -0.02
CA GLY A 68 18.10 5.22 -0.26
C GLY A 68 18.07 4.07 0.74
N LEU A 69 17.05 4.01 1.60
CA LEU A 69 16.86 2.89 2.53
C LEU A 69 16.17 1.72 1.81
N GLN A 70 16.39 0.52 2.32
CA GLN A 70 15.79 -0.70 1.81
C GLN A 70 15.20 -1.53 2.95
N GLY A 71 14.09 -2.20 2.68
CA GLY A 71 13.47 -3.16 3.57
C GLY A 71 13.59 -4.58 3.05
N ALA A 72 13.32 -5.54 3.93
CA ALA A 72 13.18 -6.94 3.58
C ALA A 72 11.95 -7.53 4.27
N ASN A 73 11.30 -8.48 3.62
CA ASN A 73 10.19 -9.24 4.19
C ASN A 73 10.67 -10.64 4.54
N LEU A 74 10.43 -11.08 5.77
CA LEU A 74 10.61 -12.47 6.16
C LEU A 74 9.65 -13.34 5.34
N GLN A 75 10.14 -14.49 4.88
CA GLN A 75 9.35 -15.41 4.06
C GLN A 75 8.59 -16.43 4.91
N GLU A 76 8.25 -16.04 6.13
CA GLU A 76 7.49 -16.81 7.10
C GLU A 76 6.17 -16.10 7.42
N CYS A 77 5.11 -16.87 7.69
CA CYS A 77 3.81 -16.32 8.05
C CYS A 77 3.73 -16.09 9.57
N LEU A 78 4.32 -14.97 10.01
CA LEU A 78 4.44 -14.60 11.44
C LEU A 78 3.37 -13.62 11.89
N TYR A 79 2.61 -13.03 10.97
CA TYR A 79 1.59 -12.04 11.29
C TYR A 79 0.22 -12.52 10.82
N GLN A 80 -0.73 -12.57 11.73
CA GLN A 80 -2.10 -12.97 11.47
C GLN A 80 -2.98 -11.74 11.32
N TYR A 81 -3.72 -11.69 10.25
CA TYR A 81 -4.64 -10.60 9.96
C TYR A 81 -6.04 -11.14 9.61
N TYR A 82 -7.06 -10.59 10.26
CA TYR A 82 -8.44 -10.87 9.90
C TYR A 82 -8.89 -9.90 8.79
N PHE A 83 -9.27 -10.45 7.67
CA PHE A 83 -9.74 -9.68 6.52
C PHE A 83 -11.16 -10.08 6.14
N ASP A 84 -12.10 -9.16 6.34
CA ASP A 84 -13.46 -9.32 5.84
C ASP A 84 -13.61 -8.56 4.51
N SER A 85 -13.59 -9.31 3.41
CA SER A 85 -13.71 -8.76 2.06
C SER A 85 -15.13 -8.28 1.72
N LYS A 86 -16.16 -8.69 2.50
CA LYS A 86 -17.56 -8.46 2.15
C LYS A 86 -18.11 -7.10 2.60
N THR A 87 -17.46 -6.45 3.56
CA THR A 87 -18.09 -5.34 4.29
C THR A 87 -17.60 -3.95 3.89
N ARG A 88 -16.48 -3.80 3.17
CA ARG A 88 -15.91 -2.48 2.95
C ARG A 88 -16.05 -1.94 1.55
N ARG A 89 -16.98 -0.98 1.39
CA ARG A 89 -16.95 -0.06 0.25
C ARG A 89 -15.87 0.99 0.48
N ILE A 90 -14.96 1.15 -0.48
CA ILE A 90 -13.96 2.22 -0.44
C ILE A 90 -14.61 3.49 -0.99
N PRO A 91 -14.76 4.56 -0.18
CA PRO A 91 -15.34 5.83 -0.63
C PRO A 91 -14.52 6.44 -1.78
N VAL A 92 -15.18 7.21 -2.65
CA VAL A 92 -14.52 7.92 -3.77
C VAL A 92 -13.38 8.81 -3.27
N ARG A 93 -13.56 9.48 -2.13
CA ARG A 93 -12.53 10.30 -1.49
C ARG A 93 -11.25 9.50 -1.20
N GLU A 94 -11.37 8.30 -0.65
CA GLU A 94 -10.19 7.44 -0.38
C GLU A 94 -9.48 7.02 -1.68
N ARG A 95 -10.22 6.85 -2.79
CA ARG A 95 -9.62 6.59 -4.10
C ARG A 95 -8.83 7.78 -4.64
N LEU A 96 -9.34 9.00 -4.41
CA LEU A 96 -8.63 10.22 -4.76
C LEU A 96 -7.38 10.39 -3.90
N ASP A 97 -7.47 10.14 -2.59
CA ASP A 97 -6.34 10.17 -1.67
C ASP A 97 -5.26 9.16 -2.10
N GLU A 98 -5.65 7.95 -2.47
CA GLU A 98 -4.74 6.94 -3.01
C GLU A 98 -4.01 7.44 -4.28
N ALA A 99 -4.74 8.04 -5.21
CA ALA A 99 -4.16 8.56 -6.44
C ALA A 99 -3.14 9.69 -6.16
N ILE A 100 -3.44 10.59 -5.21
CA ILE A 100 -2.54 11.67 -4.81
C ILE A 100 -1.25 11.10 -4.16
N VAL A 101 -1.39 10.12 -3.27
CA VAL A 101 -0.24 9.46 -2.63
C VAL A 101 0.63 8.75 -3.66
N ARG A 102 0.03 8.02 -4.60
CA ARG A 102 0.73 7.36 -5.71
C ARG A 102 1.46 8.38 -6.59
N TRP A 103 0.79 9.47 -6.96
CA TRP A 103 1.41 10.53 -7.75
C TRP A 103 2.67 11.09 -7.07
N ARG A 104 2.56 11.51 -5.81
CA ARG A 104 3.68 12.05 -5.05
C ARG A 104 4.81 11.03 -4.85
N GLY A 105 4.46 9.82 -4.44
CA GLY A 105 5.41 8.76 -4.16
C GLY A 105 6.16 8.29 -5.40
N PHE A 106 5.46 8.14 -6.53
CA PHE A 106 6.09 7.70 -7.79
C PHE A 106 7.03 8.76 -8.39
N HIS A 107 6.74 10.05 -8.18
CA HIS A 107 7.71 11.10 -8.51
C HIS A 107 8.97 11.00 -7.65
N MET A 108 8.84 10.86 -6.33
CA MET A 108 9.99 10.70 -5.42
C MET A 108 10.84 9.48 -5.75
N LEU A 109 10.22 8.40 -6.20
CA LEU A 109 10.91 7.15 -6.55
C LEU A 109 11.48 7.14 -7.98
N ASN A 110 11.25 8.18 -8.78
CA ASN A 110 11.59 8.24 -10.21
C ASN A 110 10.91 7.10 -11.02
N LEU A 111 9.65 6.81 -10.71
CA LEU A 111 8.87 5.78 -11.41
C LEU A 111 7.96 6.35 -12.52
N MET A 112 8.03 7.65 -12.78
CA MET A 112 7.30 8.25 -13.89
C MET A 112 8.07 8.10 -15.22
N PRO A 113 7.39 7.95 -16.37
CA PRO A 113 5.92 7.90 -16.55
C PRO A 113 5.27 6.52 -16.32
N LYS A 114 6.04 5.49 -16.01
CA LYS A 114 5.55 4.11 -15.81
C LYS A 114 4.45 4.00 -14.74
N GLY A 115 4.43 4.92 -13.78
CA GLY A 115 3.45 4.97 -12.70
C GLY A 115 2.05 5.46 -13.12
N LEU A 116 1.90 6.14 -14.27
CA LEU A 116 0.64 6.75 -14.69
C LEU A 116 -0.56 5.78 -14.73
N PRO A 117 -0.46 4.57 -15.31
CA PRO A 117 -1.58 3.62 -15.31
C PRO A 117 -2.02 3.22 -13.89
N TYR A 118 -1.06 3.12 -12.96
CA TYR A 118 -1.32 2.71 -11.58
C TYR A 118 -1.93 3.85 -10.73
N ILE A 119 -1.68 5.10 -11.11
CA ILE A 119 -2.36 6.27 -10.53
C ILE A 119 -3.80 6.35 -11.04
N GLY A 120 -4.02 6.05 -12.32
CA GLY A 120 -5.36 6.03 -12.92
C GLY A 120 -6.27 4.92 -12.41
N LYS A 121 -5.70 3.78 -11.99
CA LYS A 121 -6.47 2.62 -11.53
C LYS A 121 -7.48 2.94 -10.40
N PRO A 122 -7.10 3.56 -9.27
CA PRO A 122 -8.07 3.93 -8.24
C PRO A 122 -9.15 4.90 -8.74
N LEU A 123 -8.81 5.82 -9.65
CA LEU A 123 -9.77 6.75 -10.23
C LEU A 123 -10.77 6.03 -11.12
N MET A 124 -10.33 5.11 -11.96
CA MET A 124 -11.23 4.27 -12.76
C MET A 124 -12.16 3.44 -11.87
N LEU A 125 -11.63 2.84 -10.80
CA LEU A 125 -12.44 2.08 -9.85
C LEU A 125 -13.46 2.94 -9.10
N ALA A 126 -13.19 4.25 -8.92
CA ALA A 126 -14.15 5.19 -8.35
C ALA A 126 -15.36 5.44 -9.24
N MET A 127 -15.20 5.30 -10.56
CA MET A 127 -16.26 5.53 -11.55
C MET A 127 -17.11 4.28 -11.82
N LEU A 128 -16.64 3.09 -11.42
CA LEU A 128 -17.36 1.84 -11.66
C LEU A 128 -18.47 1.61 -10.64
N PRO A 129 -19.64 1.12 -11.07
CA PRO A 129 -20.70 0.73 -10.16
C PRO A 129 -20.25 -0.43 -9.27
N PRO A 130 -20.66 -0.44 -7.97
CA PRO A 130 -20.20 -1.44 -6.99
C PRO A 130 -20.38 -2.89 -7.40
N LYS A 131 -21.40 -3.19 -8.20
CA LYS A 131 -21.69 -4.54 -8.70
C LYS A 131 -20.59 -5.08 -9.63
N LEU A 132 -19.94 -4.22 -10.39
CA LEU A 132 -18.89 -4.61 -11.34
C LEU A 132 -17.56 -4.88 -10.60
N ILE A 133 -17.27 -4.11 -9.54
CA ILE A 133 -16.05 -4.25 -8.75
C ILE A 133 -16.00 -5.62 -8.05
N HIS A 134 -17.17 -6.09 -7.57
CA HIS A 134 -17.27 -7.39 -6.89
C HIS A 134 -16.93 -8.57 -7.85
N HIS A 135 -17.29 -8.45 -9.13
CA HIS A 135 -17.04 -9.52 -10.13
C HIS A 135 -15.56 -9.61 -10.56
N MET A 136 -14.77 -8.55 -10.35
CA MET A 136 -13.35 -8.53 -10.70
C MET A 136 -12.44 -9.11 -9.59
N HIS A 137 -12.99 -9.43 -8.42
CA HIS A 137 -12.28 -9.98 -7.26
C HIS A 137 -12.74 -11.39 -6.87
N SER A 138 -13.63 -11.99 -7.66
CA SER A 138 -14.05 -13.41 -7.55
C SER A 138 -13.12 -14.27 -8.45
#